data_28a128a6c5d5aca97e4f7132919cce8e
#
_entry.id   28a128a6c5d5aca97e4f7132919cce8e
#
_cell.length_a   1.000
_cell.length_b   1.000
_cell.length_c   1.000
_cell.angle_alpha   90.00
_cell.angle_beta   90.00
_cell.angle_gamma   90.00
#
_symmetry.space_group_name_H-M   'P 1'
#
loop_
_entity.id
_entity.type
_entity.pdbx_description
1 polymer ?
#
loop_
_entity_poly.entity_id
_entity_poly.type
_entity_poly.pdbx_seq_one_letter_code
_entity_poly.pdbx_strand_id
1 'polypeptide(L)'
;MPGKLVLVRHGQSTWNLENLFTGWVDVDLTEQGRKEARAAGQLLRAEGFEFHVAYTSVLKRAIRTLWSILDEMDLMWLPVERSWRLNERHYGALQGLNKAQTVEKHGADQVKIWRRSYDIPPPPLSLDDKRHPRFERRYASLKPEQLPATESLKTTLDRVLPYWNERLAPELKAGRNLLVVAHGNSLRALVKMLDGMSDADIVEFNIPTGVPISYELDDSLEPKSRRFLGDPEAIKAAAEAVAKQTEKK
;
A
#
# COMPACT_ATOMS: atom_id res chain seq x y z
N MET A 1 -13.17 -12.40 -20.72
CA MET A 1 -13.02 -11.10 -20.03
C MET A 1 -12.15 -11.32 -18.80
N PRO A 2 -11.18 -10.47 -18.53
CA PRO A 2 -10.38 -10.57 -17.34
C PRO A 2 -11.21 -10.40 -16.08
N GLY A 3 -10.67 -10.86 -14.94
CA GLY A 3 -11.30 -10.66 -13.64
C GLY A 3 -11.22 -9.21 -13.18
N LYS A 4 -12.01 -8.88 -12.16
CA LYS A 4 -11.95 -7.57 -11.48
C LYS A 4 -10.79 -7.52 -10.50
N LEU A 5 -10.17 -6.35 -10.39
CA LEU A 5 -9.13 -6.08 -9.41
C LEU A 5 -9.64 -5.07 -8.38
N VAL A 6 -9.53 -5.41 -7.11
CA VAL A 6 -9.80 -4.48 -6.00
C VAL A 6 -8.52 -4.29 -5.19
N LEU A 7 -8.12 -3.04 -5.02
CA LEU A 7 -6.99 -2.62 -4.22
C LEU A 7 -7.48 -1.95 -2.93
N VAL A 8 -6.94 -2.32 -1.77
CA VAL A 8 -7.29 -1.69 -0.48
C VAL A 8 -6.02 -1.37 0.29
N ARG A 9 -5.83 -0.09 0.64
CA ARG A 9 -4.79 0.27 1.59
C ARG A 9 -5.21 -0.15 2.99
N HIS A 10 -4.26 -0.72 3.76
CA HIS A 10 -4.52 -1.07 5.16
C HIS A 10 -5.16 0.08 5.94
N GLY A 11 -5.96 -0.24 6.95
CA GLY A 11 -6.55 0.71 7.88
C GLY A 11 -5.50 1.52 8.65
N GLN A 12 -5.90 2.59 9.32
CA GLN A 12 -5.01 3.43 10.11
C GLN A 12 -4.15 2.59 11.06
N SER A 13 -2.83 2.74 11.00
CA SER A 13 -1.87 2.13 11.92
C SER A 13 -1.51 3.07 13.07
N THR A 14 -0.92 2.52 14.15
CA THR A 14 -0.44 3.31 15.29
C THR A 14 0.50 4.42 14.83
N TRP A 15 1.42 4.13 13.89
CA TRP A 15 2.35 5.13 13.38
C TRP A 15 1.74 6.09 12.34
N ASN A 16 0.60 5.75 11.73
CA ASN A 16 -0.19 6.76 11.01
C ASN A 16 -0.77 7.79 11.99
N LEU A 17 -1.33 7.32 13.12
CA LEU A 17 -1.87 8.18 14.18
C LEU A 17 -0.79 9.08 14.81
N GLU A 18 0.38 8.52 15.09
CA GLU A 18 1.54 9.21 15.67
C GLU A 18 2.30 10.07 14.64
N ASN A 19 1.89 10.06 13.39
CA ASN A 19 2.51 10.78 12.26
C ASN A 19 3.99 10.41 12.04
N LEU A 20 4.34 9.12 12.18
CA LEU A 20 5.70 8.62 11.96
C LEU A 20 5.87 8.01 10.56
N PHE A 21 7.12 8.05 10.05
CA PHE A 21 7.50 7.29 8.86
C PHE A 21 7.55 5.80 9.20
N THR A 22 6.70 4.98 8.58
CA THR A 22 6.54 3.57 8.97
C THR A 22 7.44 2.62 8.19
N GLY A 23 7.37 2.66 6.87
CA GLY A 23 8.13 1.73 6.02
C GLY A 23 7.86 0.26 6.34
N TRP A 24 8.93 -0.52 6.53
CA TRP A 24 8.86 -1.96 6.81
C TRP A 24 8.73 -2.29 8.30
N VAL A 25 8.73 -1.29 9.18
CA VAL A 25 8.47 -1.52 10.61
C VAL A 25 7.06 -2.10 10.78
N ASP A 26 6.96 -3.19 11.55
CA ASP A 26 5.74 -3.99 11.66
C ASP A 26 4.82 -3.50 12.78
N VAL A 27 4.24 -2.33 12.61
CA VAL A 27 3.25 -1.75 13.52
C VAL A 27 1.85 -2.28 13.27
N ASP A 28 1.01 -2.19 14.29
CA ASP A 28 -0.37 -2.67 14.25
C ASP A 28 -1.38 -1.60 13.79
N LEU A 29 -2.61 -2.02 13.56
CA LEU A 29 -3.76 -1.14 13.37
C LEU A 29 -4.17 -0.49 14.70
N THR A 30 -4.65 0.75 14.60
CA THR A 30 -5.43 1.38 15.67
C THR A 30 -6.85 0.79 15.70
N GLU A 31 -7.63 1.12 16.75
CA GLU A 31 -9.05 0.76 16.75
C GLU A 31 -9.81 1.40 15.59
N GLN A 32 -9.46 2.64 15.22
CA GLN A 32 -9.99 3.29 14.03
C GLN A 32 -9.63 2.50 12.76
N GLY A 33 -8.38 2.05 12.60
CA GLY A 33 -7.96 1.24 11.46
C GLY A 33 -8.69 -0.10 11.36
N ARG A 34 -9.07 -0.70 12.50
CA ARG A 34 -9.92 -1.90 12.53
C ARG A 34 -11.36 -1.59 12.06
N LYS A 35 -11.92 -0.44 12.44
CA LYS A 35 -13.22 0.02 11.96
C LYS A 35 -13.20 0.27 10.45
N GLU A 36 -12.17 0.94 9.95
CA GLU A 36 -11.97 1.16 8.51
C GLU A 36 -11.89 -0.16 7.74
N ALA A 37 -11.17 -1.15 8.27
CA ALA A 37 -11.05 -2.46 7.64
C ALA A 37 -12.40 -3.20 7.58
N ARG A 38 -13.19 -3.18 8.66
CA ARG A 38 -14.54 -3.75 8.68
C ARG A 38 -15.47 -3.02 7.70
N ALA A 39 -15.46 -1.69 7.71
CA ALA A 39 -16.27 -0.90 6.79
C ALA A 39 -15.95 -1.21 5.33
N ALA A 40 -14.68 -1.41 4.98
CA ALA A 40 -14.28 -1.84 3.64
C ALA A 40 -14.89 -3.20 3.27
N GLY A 41 -14.87 -4.18 4.17
CA GLY A 41 -15.48 -5.49 3.95
C GLY A 41 -17.00 -5.41 3.78
N GLN A 42 -17.69 -4.65 4.63
CA GLN A 42 -19.13 -4.41 4.55
C GLN A 42 -19.52 -3.75 3.22
N LEU A 43 -18.75 -2.76 2.78
CA LEU A 43 -18.96 -2.06 1.52
C LEU A 43 -18.78 -3.01 0.32
N LEU A 44 -17.70 -3.79 0.29
CA LEU A 44 -17.44 -4.76 -0.78
C LEU A 44 -18.54 -5.82 -0.85
N ARG A 45 -19.02 -6.30 0.31
CA ARG A 45 -20.17 -7.22 0.38
C ARG A 45 -21.46 -6.59 -0.15
N ALA A 46 -21.75 -5.36 0.27
CA ALA A 46 -22.96 -4.63 -0.17
C ALA A 46 -22.96 -4.33 -1.67
N GLU A 47 -21.79 -4.07 -2.26
CA GLU A 47 -21.60 -3.86 -3.71
C GLU A 47 -21.56 -5.19 -4.50
N GLY A 48 -21.72 -6.33 -3.84
CA GLY A 48 -21.78 -7.66 -4.49
C GLY A 48 -20.45 -8.13 -5.08
N PHE A 49 -19.31 -7.69 -4.52
CA PHE A 49 -18.02 -8.20 -4.98
C PHE A 49 -17.82 -9.66 -4.56
N GLU A 50 -17.37 -10.45 -5.51
CA GLU A 50 -16.94 -11.83 -5.31
C GLU A 50 -15.46 -11.95 -5.65
N PHE A 51 -14.68 -12.65 -4.83
CA PHE A 51 -13.25 -12.86 -5.01
C PHE A 51 -12.88 -14.33 -5.13
N HIS A 52 -11.83 -14.62 -5.89
CA HIS A 52 -11.30 -15.98 -6.06
C HIS A 52 -10.00 -16.19 -5.29
N VAL A 53 -9.28 -15.13 -5.00
CA VAL A 53 -8.03 -15.14 -4.25
C VAL A 53 -7.73 -13.75 -3.69
N ALA A 54 -7.10 -13.69 -2.53
CA ALA A 54 -6.64 -12.44 -1.94
C ALA A 54 -5.11 -12.43 -1.80
N TYR A 55 -4.53 -11.24 -1.95
CA TYR A 55 -3.10 -10.99 -1.86
C TYR A 55 -2.81 -9.92 -0.81
N THR A 56 -1.75 -10.11 -0.03
CA THR A 56 -1.33 -9.11 0.95
C THR A 56 0.18 -9.12 1.17
N SER A 57 0.67 -8.14 1.91
CA SER A 57 2.07 -8.08 2.32
C SER A 57 2.36 -9.03 3.50
N VAL A 58 3.61 -9.00 3.98
CA VAL A 58 4.02 -9.73 5.20
C VAL A 58 3.99 -8.83 6.45
N LEU A 59 3.37 -7.65 6.37
CA LEU A 59 3.24 -6.71 7.48
C LEU A 59 1.85 -6.81 8.14
N LYS A 60 1.82 -6.90 9.47
CA LYS A 60 0.59 -7.24 10.22
C LYS A 60 -0.58 -6.28 9.98
N ARG A 61 -0.33 -4.98 9.76
CA ARG A 61 -1.40 -4.02 9.50
C ARG A 61 -2.18 -4.34 8.21
N ALA A 62 -1.51 -4.78 7.14
CA ALA A 62 -2.17 -5.19 5.91
C ALA A 62 -2.86 -6.55 6.07
N ILE A 63 -2.19 -7.51 6.72
CA ILE A 63 -2.75 -8.85 7.02
C ILE A 63 -4.03 -8.71 7.85
N ARG A 64 -4.02 -7.91 8.92
CA ARG A 64 -5.20 -7.71 9.79
C ARG A 64 -6.33 -6.97 9.08
N THR A 65 -6.00 -6.02 8.19
CA THR A 65 -7.00 -5.38 7.34
C THR A 65 -7.67 -6.40 6.43
N LEU A 66 -6.88 -7.26 5.77
CA LEU A 66 -7.42 -8.32 4.92
C LEU A 66 -8.30 -9.28 5.73
N TRP A 67 -7.85 -9.74 6.89
CA TRP A 67 -8.66 -10.63 7.74
C TRP A 67 -10.00 -10.00 8.13
N SER A 68 -10.00 -8.73 8.50
CA SER A 68 -11.25 -8.02 8.82
C SER A 68 -12.19 -7.92 7.62
N ILE A 69 -11.66 -7.69 6.41
CA ILE A 69 -12.45 -7.67 5.18
C ILE A 69 -13.04 -9.05 4.90
N LEU A 70 -12.24 -10.11 4.97
CA LEU A 70 -12.68 -11.48 4.72
C LEU A 70 -13.73 -11.95 5.72
N ASP A 71 -13.60 -11.55 6.98
CA ASP A 71 -14.57 -11.83 8.04
C ASP A 71 -15.93 -11.18 7.76
N GLU A 72 -15.95 -9.89 7.43
CA GLU A 72 -17.18 -9.16 7.10
C GLU A 72 -17.86 -9.68 5.80
N MET A 73 -17.08 -10.22 4.88
CA MET A 73 -17.58 -10.80 3.63
C MET A 73 -17.96 -12.29 3.74
N ASP A 74 -17.72 -12.94 4.88
CA ASP A 74 -17.86 -14.40 5.07
C ASP A 74 -16.99 -15.23 4.09
N LEU A 75 -15.75 -14.72 3.83
CA LEU A 75 -14.79 -15.30 2.89
C LEU A 75 -13.52 -15.81 3.57
N MET A 76 -13.57 -16.23 4.85
CA MET A 76 -12.39 -16.71 5.58
C MET A 76 -11.75 -17.97 4.96
N TRP A 77 -12.48 -18.68 4.14
CA TRP A 77 -12.00 -19.83 3.35
C TRP A 77 -11.22 -19.45 2.10
N LEU A 78 -11.25 -18.17 1.69
CA LEU A 78 -10.62 -17.71 0.45
C LEU A 78 -9.11 -17.96 0.48
N PRO A 79 -8.49 -18.47 -0.62
CA PRO A 79 -7.04 -18.57 -0.71
C PRO A 79 -6.37 -17.22 -0.53
N VAL A 80 -5.36 -17.15 0.36
CA VAL A 80 -4.60 -15.93 0.64
C VAL A 80 -3.12 -16.16 0.37
N GLU A 81 -2.52 -15.32 -0.46
CA GLU A 81 -1.09 -15.31 -0.70
C GLU A 81 -0.45 -14.05 -0.09
N ARG A 82 0.68 -14.24 0.63
CA ARG A 82 1.46 -13.15 1.22
C ARG A 82 2.79 -13.01 0.49
N SER A 83 3.13 -11.76 0.16
CA SER A 83 4.41 -11.47 -0.47
C SER A 83 5.06 -10.21 0.11
N TRP A 84 6.35 -10.30 0.44
CA TRP A 84 7.15 -9.13 0.81
C TRP A 84 7.20 -8.09 -0.31
N ARG A 85 7.00 -8.49 -1.56
CA ARG A 85 6.94 -7.58 -2.71
C ARG A 85 5.77 -6.60 -2.64
N LEU A 86 4.74 -6.91 -1.83
CA LEU A 86 3.62 -6.01 -1.54
C LEU A 86 3.83 -5.15 -0.29
N ASN A 87 4.98 -5.25 0.41
CA ASN A 87 5.29 -4.40 1.56
C ASN A 87 5.23 -2.92 1.19
N GLU A 88 5.11 -2.06 2.21
CA GLU A 88 5.24 -0.61 2.06
C GLU A 88 6.63 -0.25 1.50
N ARG A 89 6.75 0.93 0.90
CA ARG A 89 8.04 1.51 0.53
C ARG A 89 8.94 1.62 1.77
N HIS A 90 10.19 1.21 1.64
CA HIS A 90 11.17 1.31 2.72
C HIS A 90 11.66 2.75 2.86
N TYR A 91 11.39 3.38 4.00
CA TYR A 91 11.73 4.78 4.22
C TYR A 91 13.17 5.03 4.71
N GLY A 92 14.05 4.02 4.65
CA GLY A 92 15.44 4.16 5.04
C GLY A 92 15.62 4.70 6.46
N ALA A 93 16.55 5.61 6.63
CA ALA A 93 16.87 6.23 7.92
C ALA A 93 15.70 7.07 8.51
N LEU A 94 14.68 7.42 7.71
CA LEU A 94 13.52 8.15 8.21
C LEU A 94 12.55 7.27 9.01
N GLN A 95 12.64 5.93 8.93
CA GLN A 95 11.76 5.03 9.69
C GLN A 95 11.79 5.34 11.19
N GLY A 96 10.61 5.55 11.78
CA GLY A 96 10.44 5.91 13.19
C GLY A 96 10.51 7.41 13.50
N LEU A 97 10.93 8.24 12.55
CA LEU A 97 10.95 9.69 12.75
C LEU A 97 9.54 10.29 12.58
N ASN A 98 9.23 11.32 13.37
CA ASN A 98 8.01 12.08 13.20
C ASN A 98 8.14 13.00 11.99
N LYS A 99 7.10 13.01 11.13
CA LYS A 99 7.12 13.74 9.86
C LYS A 99 7.23 15.25 10.05
N ALA A 100 6.51 15.83 11.02
CA ALA A 100 6.56 17.28 11.29
C ALA A 100 7.93 17.69 11.84
N GLN A 101 8.48 16.93 12.81
CA GLN A 101 9.82 17.17 13.34
C GLN A 101 10.90 17.00 12.27
N THR A 102 10.71 16.07 11.32
CA THR A 102 11.63 15.90 10.19
C THR A 102 11.60 17.12 9.27
N VAL A 103 10.42 17.73 9.06
CA VAL A 103 10.28 19.01 8.33
C VAL A 103 11.00 20.14 9.06
N GLU A 104 10.90 20.25 10.38
CA GLU A 104 11.62 21.25 11.17
C GLU A 104 13.14 21.13 11.02
N LYS A 105 13.64 19.90 10.95
CA LYS A 105 15.08 19.62 10.85
C LYS A 105 15.66 19.78 9.44
N HIS A 106 14.92 19.39 8.41
CA HIS A 106 15.44 19.26 7.04
C HIS A 106 14.78 20.22 6.04
N GLY A 107 13.76 20.96 6.45
CA GLY A 107 12.95 21.81 5.58
C GLY A 107 11.83 21.06 4.86
N ALA A 108 10.75 21.77 4.54
CA ALA A 108 9.56 21.21 3.92
C ALA A 108 9.84 20.61 2.53
N ASP A 109 10.62 21.32 1.71
CA ASP A 109 10.94 20.93 0.33
C ASP A 109 11.74 19.63 0.31
N GLN A 110 12.76 19.49 1.16
CA GLN A 110 13.56 18.27 1.23
C GLN A 110 12.72 17.08 1.71
N VAL A 111 11.86 17.26 2.71
CA VAL A 111 10.99 16.19 3.20
C VAL A 111 9.92 15.85 2.17
N LYS A 112 9.39 16.85 1.42
CA LYS A 112 8.48 16.61 0.29
C LYS A 112 9.16 15.76 -0.79
N ILE A 113 10.41 16.06 -1.15
CA ILE A 113 11.20 15.27 -2.10
C ILE A 113 11.31 13.81 -1.61
N TRP A 114 11.82 13.56 -0.42
CA TRP A 114 11.95 12.21 0.13
C TRP A 114 10.64 11.45 0.25
N ARG A 115 9.55 12.17 0.48
CA ARG A 115 8.24 11.57 0.71
C ARG A 115 7.47 11.31 -0.58
N ARG A 116 7.63 12.15 -1.59
CA ARG A 116 6.74 12.23 -2.75
C ARG A 116 7.42 12.01 -4.09
N SER A 117 8.70 12.36 -4.24
CA SER A 117 9.41 12.14 -5.50
C SER A 117 9.26 10.71 -5.99
N TYR A 118 9.17 10.55 -7.31
CA TYR A 118 9.07 9.24 -7.92
C TYR A 118 10.38 8.45 -7.78
N ASP A 119 11.51 9.07 -8.04
CA ASP A 119 12.82 8.42 -8.19
C ASP A 119 13.84 8.72 -7.09
N ILE A 120 13.61 9.76 -6.26
CA ILE A 120 14.54 10.14 -5.19
C ILE A 120 14.17 9.43 -3.87
N PRO A 121 15.00 8.50 -3.37
CA PRO A 121 14.74 7.81 -2.10
C PRO A 121 15.13 8.67 -0.89
N PRO A 122 14.59 8.37 0.30
CA PRO A 122 15.13 8.86 1.56
C PRO A 122 16.57 8.37 1.80
N PRO A 123 17.32 8.98 2.76
CA PRO A 123 18.63 8.49 3.14
C PRO A 123 18.59 7.00 3.54
N PRO A 124 19.54 6.16 3.07
CA PRO A 124 19.54 4.74 3.37
C PRO A 124 19.87 4.44 4.83
N LEU A 125 19.40 3.31 5.34
CA LEU A 125 19.92 2.72 6.56
C LEU A 125 21.33 2.19 6.34
N SER A 126 22.17 2.27 7.37
CA SER A 126 23.40 1.47 7.45
C SER A 126 23.04 -0.03 7.48
N LEU A 127 23.91 -0.86 6.90
CA LEU A 127 23.75 -2.31 6.95
C LEU A 127 23.81 -2.88 8.39
N ASP A 128 24.40 -2.14 9.32
CA ASP A 128 24.50 -2.51 10.74
C ASP A 128 23.33 -1.97 11.58
N ASP A 129 22.47 -1.12 11.00
CA ASP A 129 21.30 -0.61 11.69
C ASP A 129 20.31 -1.76 11.97
N LYS A 130 19.94 -1.93 13.24
CA LYS A 130 19.03 -3.01 13.68
C LYS A 130 17.64 -2.95 13.04
N ARG A 131 17.25 -1.83 12.45
CA ARG A 131 16.01 -1.66 11.69
C ARG A 131 16.12 -2.19 10.25
N HIS A 132 17.34 -2.56 9.80
CA HIS A 132 17.54 -3.12 8.46
C HIS A 132 16.86 -4.49 8.36
N PRO A 133 16.08 -4.78 7.27
CA PRO A 133 15.32 -6.02 7.11
C PRO A 133 16.15 -7.31 7.23
N ARG A 134 17.44 -7.24 7.01
CA ARG A 134 18.38 -8.38 7.14
C ARG A 134 18.36 -9.05 8.51
N PHE A 135 17.94 -8.33 9.56
CA PHE A 135 17.88 -8.84 10.92
C PHE A 135 16.51 -9.44 11.27
N GLU A 136 15.54 -9.36 10.36
CA GLU A 136 14.19 -9.89 10.61
C GLU A 136 14.02 -11.31 10.04
N ARG A 137 13.60 -12.25 10.89
CA ARG A 137 13.38 -13.66 10.52
C ARG A 137 12.44 -13.83 9.32
N ARG A 138 11.44 -12.96 9.15
CA ARG A 138 10.48 -13.04 8.04
C ARG A 138 11.10 -12.86 6.66
N TYR A 139 12.31 -12.29 6.59
CA TYR A 139 13.04 -12.06 5.36
C TYR A 139 14.30 -12.94 5.21
N ALA A 140 14.49 -13.92 6.12
CA ALA A 140 15.71 -14.75 6.16
C ALA A 140 15.95 -15.57 4.88
N SER A 141 14.91 -15.85 4.08
CA SER A 141 15.01 -16.55 2.79
C SER A 141 15.34 -15.63 1.62
N LEU A 142 15.38 -14.32 1.83
CA LEU A 142 15.66 -13.36 0.76
C LEU A 142 17.18 -13.17 0.60
N LYS A 143 17.60 -12.95 -0.63
CA LYS A 143 18.98 -12.60 -0.94
C LYS A 143 19.28 -11.16 -0.50
N PRO A 144 20.56 -10.83 -0.18
CA PRO A 144 20.93 -9.48 0.27
C PRO A 144 20.47 -8.36 -0.67
N GLU A 145 20.52 -8.56 -1.99
CA GLU A 145 20.09 -7.59 -2.99
C GLU A 145 18.57 -7.36 -3.04
N GLN A 146 17.79 -8.22 -2.39
CA GLN A 146 16.33 -8.09 -2.28
C GLN A 146 15.92 -7.34 -1.01
N LEU A 147 16.87 -7.01 -0.14
CA LEU A 147 16.64 -6.36 1.16
C LEU A 147 16.99 -4.87 1.06
N PRO A 148 15.97 -3.98 0.91
CA PRO A 148 16.25 -2.57 0.69
C PRO A 148 16.78 -1.89 1.97
N ALA A 149 17.80 -1.04 1.81
CA ALA A 149 18.19 -0.07 2.84
C ALA A 149 17.36 1.22 2.74
N THR A 150 16.75 1.49 1.58
CA THR A 150 15.83 2.59 1.27
C THR A 150 15.14 2.32 -0.05
N GLU A 151 13.97 2.93 -0.29
CA GLU A 151 13.26 2.85 -1.57
C GLU A 151 12.70 4.22 -1.97
N SER A 152 12.76 4.52 -3.27
CA SER A 152 11.90 5.50 -3.93
C SER A 152 10.58 4.83 -4.36
N LEU A 153 9.63 5.58 -4.92
CA LEU A 153 8.42 4.97 -5.51
C LEU A 153 8.78 4.13 -6.74
N LYS A 154 9.77 4.58 -7.53
CA LYS A 154 10.30 3.83 -8.69
C LYS A 154 10.85 2.47 -8.27
N THR A 155 11.75 2.42 -7.30
CA THR A 155 12.31 1.14 -6.83
C THR A 155 11.27 0.26 -6.12
N THR A 156 10.24 0.87 -5.51
CA THR A 156 9.07 0.14 -5.03
C THR A 156 8.31 -0.52 -6.18
N LEU A 157 8.11 0.19 -7.30
CA LEU A 157 7.51 -0.39 -8.51
C LEU A 157 8.37 -1.52 -9.07
N ASP A 158 9.70 -1.32 -9.20
CA ASP A 158 10.64 -2.33 -9.68
C ASP A 158 10.55 -3.63 -8.85
N ARG A 159 10.25 -3.52 -7.55
CA ARG A 159 10.03 -4.66 -6.65
C ARG A 159 8.65 -5.31 -6.81
N VAL A 160 7.61 -4.52 -7.04
CA VAL A 160 6.21 -4.99 -7.17
C VAL A 160 5.96 -5.60 -8.55
N LEU A 161 6.55 -5.05 -9.62
CA LEU A 161 6.29 -5.41 -11.00
C LEU A 161 6.53 -6.91 -11.33
N PRO A 162 7.60 -7.57 -10.88
CA PRO A 162 7.74 -9.02 -11.09
C PRO A 162 6.59 -9.81 -10.47
N TYR A 163 6.11 -9.40 -9.28
CA TYR A 163 4.99 -10.08 -8.62
C TYR A 163 3.66 -9.85 -9.35
N TRP A 164 3.44 -8.65 -9.89
CA TRP A 164 2.33 -8.38 -10.80
C TRP A 164 2.36 -9.32 -12.01
N ASN A 165 3.47 -9.38 -12.70
CA ASN A 165 3.60 -10.17 -13.93
C ASN A 165 3.49 -11.69 -13.70
N GLU A 166 4.05 -12.19 -12.59
CA GLU A 166 4.14 -13.62 -12.30
C GLU A 166 2.91 -14.18 -11.60
N ARG A 167 2.18 -13.35 -10.83
CA ARG A 167 1.10 -13.80 -9.94
C ARG A 167 -0.25 -13.14 -10.23
N LEU A 168 -0.33 -11.79 -10.19
CA LEU A 168 -1.63 -11.12 -10.30
C LEU A 168 -2.17 -11.09 -11.73
N ALA A 169 -1.36 -10.70 -12.69
CA ALA A 169 -1.79 -10.58 -14.08
C ALA A 169 -2.25 -11.90 -14.71
N PRO A 170 -1.61 -13.06 -14.50
CA PRO A 170 -2.10 -14.34 -14.97
C PRO A 170 -3.47 -14.72 -14.40
N GLU A 171 -3.70 -14.47 -13.11
CA GLU A 171 -4.98 -14.76 -12.46
C GLU A 171 -6.11 -13.88 -13.03
N LEU A 172 -5.83 -12.58 -13.23
CA LEU A 172 -6.79 -11.65 -13.86
C LEU A 172 -7.11 -12.09 -15.31
N LYS A 173 -6.11 -12.46 -16.10
CA LYS A 173 -6.31 -12.98 -17.47
C LYS A 173 -7.11 -14.27 -17.50
N ALA A 174 -7.01 -15.09 -16.46
CA ALA A 174 -7.83 -16.29 -16.28
C ALA A 174 -9.30 -15.99 -15.85
N GLY A 175 -9.70 -14.73 -15.76
CA GLY A 175 -11.03 -14.32 -15.36
C GLY A 175 -11.29 -14.31 -13.85
N ARG A 176 -10.23 -14.44 -13.02
CA ARG A 176 -10.38 -14.49 -11.57
C ARG A 176 -10.37 -13.10 -10.95
N ASN A 177 -11.34 -12.82 -10.09
CA ASN A 177 -11.40 -11.57 -9.33
C ASN A 177 -10.42 -11.59 -8.18
N LEU A 178 -9.62 -10.53 -8.05
CA LEU A 178 -8.56 -10.40 -7.06
C LEU A 178 -8.84 -9.31 -6.04
N LEU A 179 -8.55 -9.61 -4.77
CA LEU A 179 -8.46 -8.62 -3.69
C LEU A 179 -6.99 -8.44 -3.29
N VAL A 180 -6.46 -7.23 -3.40
CA VAL A 180 -5.10 -6.89 -2.98
C VAL A 180 -5.15 -5.90 -1.83
N VAL A 181 -4.75 -6.34 -0.63
CA VAL A 181 -4.69 -5.48 0.56
C VAL A 181 -3.23 -5.22 0.91
N ALA A 182 -2.79 -3.97 0.71
CA ALA A 182 -1.38 -3.61 0.83
C ALA A 182 -1.19 -2.20 1.42
N HIS A 183 -0.25 -1.42 0.91
CA HIS A 183 0.19 -0.17 1.53
C HIS A 183 0.13 1.00 0.57
N GLY A 184 0.20 2.22 1.13
CA GLY A 184 0.07 3.44 0.35
C GLY A 184 0.99 3.51 -0.86
N ASN A 185 2.29 3.22 -0.71
CA ASN A 185 3.21 3.36 -1.85
C ASN A 185 3.27 2.11 -2.74
N SER A 186 3.13 0.88 -2.22
CA SER A 186 3.05 -0.30 -3.08
C SER A 186 1.81 -0.26 -3.98
N LEU A 187 0.67 0.22 -3.46
CA LEU A 187 -0.54 0.41 -4.28
C LEU A 187 -0.41 1.60 -5.24
N ARG A 188 0.20 2.73 -4.82
CA ARG A 188 0.49 3.86 -5.72
C ARG A 188 1.39 3.44 -6.89
N ALA A 189 2.35 2.56 -6.65
CA ALA A 189 3.18 1.99 -7.70
C ALA A 189 2.35 1.18 -8.71
N LEU A 190 1.44 0.33 -8.24
CA LEU A 190 0.50 -0.41 -9.10
C LEU A 190 -0.44 0.52 -9.86
N VAL A 191 -1.03 1.51 -9.20
CA VAL A 191 -1.92 2.51 -9.83
C VAL A 191 -1.17 3.30 -10.90
N LYS A 192 0.07 3.75 -10.63
CA LYS A 192 0.89 4.45 -11.62
C LYS A 192 1.10 3.62 -12.87
N MET A 193 1.43 2.35 -12.69
CA MET A 193 1.62 1.42 -13.81
C MET A 193 0.32 1.19 -14.58
N LEU A 194 -0.77 0.86 -13.89
CA LEU A 194 -2.06 0.55 -14.51
C LEU A 194 -2.63 1.75 -15.27
N ASP A 195 -2.63 2.93 -14.66
CA ASP A 195 -3.24 4.13 -15.24
C ASP A 195 -2.30 4.88 -16.21
N GLY A 196 -1.06 4.43 -16.39
CA GLY A 196 -0.08 5.14 -17.20
C GLY A 196 0.23 6.56 -16.67
N MET A 197 0.15 6.77 -15.35
CA MET A 197 0.33 8.10 -14.74
C MET A 197 1.76 8.62 -14.93
N SER A 198 1.90 9.91 -15.20
CA SER A 198 3.22 10.56 -15.23
C SER A 198 3.89 10.57 -13.84
N ASP A 199 5.20 10.86 -13.81
CA ASP A 199 5.95 11.01 -12.56
C ASP A 199 5.45 12.22 -11.75
N ALA A 200 4.94 13.26 -12.41
CA ALA A 200 4.36 14.42 -11.76
C ALA A 200 2.98 14.11 -11.15
N ASP A 201 2.11 13.42 -11.89
CA ASP A 201 0.75 13.13 -11.43
C ASP A 201 0.74 12.19 -10.21
N ILE A 202 1.63 11.19 -10.19
CA ILE A 202 1.69 10.25 -9.06
C ILE A 202 2.13 10.93 -7.76
N VAL A 203 2.84 12.06 -7.81
CA VAL A 203 3.24 12.83 -6.62
C VAL A 203 2.02 13.27 -5.82
N GLU A 204 0.98 13.73 -6.51
CA GLU A 204 -0.23 14.26 -5.89
C GLU A 204 -1.29 13.19 -5.61
N PHE A 205 -1.14 11.98 -6.17
CA PHE A 205 -2.11 10.90 -5.98
C PHE A 205 -2.00 10.29 -4.58
N ASN A 206 -3.11 10.26 -3.85
CA ASN A 206 -3.21 9.73 -2.50
C ASN A 206 -4.25 8.62 -2.40
N ILE A 207 -3.92 7.54 -1.69
CA ILE A 207 -4.84 6.44 -1.37
C ILE A 207 -5.19 6.53 0.11
N PRO A 208 -6.45 6.83 0.47
CA PRO A 208 -6.92 6.79 1.85
C PRO A 208 -6.82 5.39 2.47
N THR A 209 -6.72 5.31 3.80
CA THR A 209 -6.77 4.05 4.54
C THR A 209 -8.16 3.43 4.48
N GLY A 210 -8.26 2.12 4.29
CA GLY A 210 -9.51 1.37 4.31
C GLY A 210 -10.49 1.67 3.17
N VAL A 211 -10.11 2.46 2.17
CA VAL A 211 -10.99 2.76 1.03
C VAL A 211 -10.64 1.85 -0.15
N PRO A 212 -11.58 1.00 -0.63
CA PRO A 212 -11.33 0.15 -1.78
C PRO A 212 -11.30 0.94 -3.09
N ILE A 213 -10.41 0.53 -4.00
CA ILE A 213 -10.31 0.99 -5.38
C ILE A 213 -10.65 -0.20 -6.29
N SER A 214 -11.68 -0.09 -7.08
CA SER A 214 -12.07 -1.12 -8.06
C SER A 214 -11.59 -0.76 -9.44
N TYR A 215 -11.02 -1.74 -10.15
CA TYR A 215 -10.63 -1.68 -11.55
C TYR A 215 -11.46 -2.65 -12.39
N GLU A 216 -11.96 -2.17 -13.51
CA GLU A 216 -12.39 -2.99 -14.62
C GLU A 216 -11.31 -2.91 -15.70
N LEU A 217 -10.84 -4.06 -16.17
CA LEU A 217 -9.73 -4.17 -17.09
C LEU A 217 -10.18 -4.76 -18.43
N ASP A 218 -9.48 -4.44 -19.50
CA ASP A 218 -9.64 -5.11 -20.78
C ASP A 218 -8.76 -6.38 -20.88
N ASP A 219 -8.83 -7.08 -22.00
CA ASP A 219 -8.09 -8.34 -22.19
C ASP A 219 -6.55 -8.15 -22.20
N SER A 220 -6.07 -6.92 -22.40
CA SER A 220 -4.67 -6.53 -22.28
C SER A 220 -4.29 -6.14 -20.86
N LEU A 221 -5.26 -6.11 -19.93
CA LEU A 221 -5.18 -5.60 -18.56
C LEU A 221 -5.00 -4.07 -18.48
N GLU A 222 -5.40 -3.34 -19.52
CA GLU A 222 -5.50 -1.88 -19.47
C GLU A 222 -6.80 -1.46 -18.77
N PRO A 223 -6.80 -0.43 -17.94
CA PRO A 223 -7.99 0.03 -17.23
C PRO A 223 -9.05 0.59 -18.15
N LYS A 224 -10.25 -0.02 -18.14
CA LYS A 224 -11.48 0.55 -18.72
C LYS A 224 -12.10 1.56 -17.78
N SER A 225 -12.06 1.25 -16.49
CA SER A 225 -12.52 2.14 -15.43
C SER A 225 -11.79 1.90 -14.12
N ARG A 226 -11.64 2.97 -13.36
CA ARG A 226 -11.17 2.94 -11.97
C ARG A 226 -12.10 3.78 -11.12
N ARG A 227 -12.57 3.24 -10.00
CA ARG A 227 -13.36 4.01 -9.05
C ARG A 227 -12.98 3.70 -7.60
N PHE A 228 -12.94 4.71 -6.76
CA PHE A 228 -12.99 4.54 -5.32
C PHE A 228 -14.42 4.15 -4.92
N LEU A 229 -14.55 3.20 -3.99
CA LEU A 229 -15.85 2.77 -3.47
C LEU A 229 -16.15 3.52 -2.18
N GLY A 230 -17.39 4.00 -2.03
CA GLY A 230 -17.88 4.72 -0.87
C GLY A 230 -18.32 6.15 -1.18
N ASP A 231 -18.49 6.95 -0.14
CA ASP A 231 -18.90 8.36 -0.25
C ASP A 231 -17.78 9.23 -0.85
N PRO A 232 -17.98 9.89 -1.99
CA PRO A 232 -16.96 10.69 -2.66
C PRO A 232 -16.39 11.82 -1.79
N GLU A 233 -17.24 12.50 -1.00
CA GLU A 233 -16.79 13.62 -0.15
C GLU A 233 -15.91 13.13 1.01
N ALA A 234 -16.29 12.01 1.64
CA ALA A 234 -15.48 11.40 2.69
C ALA A 234 -14.14 10.90 2.14
N ILE A 235 -14.13 10.31 0.94
CA ILE A 235 -12.92 9.84 0.25
C ILE A 235 -11.98 11.00 -0.04
N LYS A 236 -12.51 12.12 -0.59
CA LYS A 236 -11.74 13.32 -0.88
C LYS A 236 -11.11 13.91 0.39
N ALA A 237 -11.90 14.08 1.45
CA ALA A 237 -11.42 14.57 2.73
C ALA A 237 -10.31 13.67 3.32
N ALA A 238 -10.47 12.35 3.24
CA ALA A 238 -9.45 11.40 3.70
C ALA A 238 -8.17 11.45 2.86
N ALA A 239 -8.27 11.62 1.54
CA ALA A 239 -7.10 11.78 0.66
C ALA A 239 -6.33 13.08 0.96
N GLU A 240 -7.03 14.19 1.20
CA GLU A 240 -6.44 15.46 1.62
C GLU A 240 -5.75 15.36 2.98
N ALA A 241 -6.33 14.65 3.94
CA ALA A 241 -5.71 14.40 5.23
C ALA A 241 -4.37 13.64 5.10
N VAL A 242 -4.26 12.70 4.16
CA VAL A 242 -2.99 12.02 3.84
C VAL A 242 -1.97 13.00 3.25
N ALA A 243 -2.39 13.94 2.40
CA ALA A 243 -1.51 14.96 1.82
C ALA A 243 -0.93 15.87 2.91
N LYS A 244 -1.76 16.33 3.85
CA LYS A 244 -1.42 17.32 4.91
C LYS A 244 -0.59 16.78 6.07
N GLN A 245 -0.17 15.51 6.08
CA GLN A 245 0.58 14.91 7.21
C GLN A 245 1.94 15.57 7.54
N THR A 246 2.47 16.41 6.67
CA THR A 246 3.72 17.17 6.90
C THR A 246 3.47 18.63 7.30
N GLU A 247 2.23 19.10 7.26
CA GLU A 247 1.88 20.43 7.71
C GLU A 247 1.86 20.47 9.25
N LYS A 248 2.27 21.61 9.83
CA LYS A 248 2.13 21.84 11.27
C LYS A 248 0.64 21.90 11.60
N LYS A 249 0.26 21.19 12.65
CA LYS A 249 -1.03 21.45 13.30
C LYS A 249 -0.93 22.71 14.13
#